data_b271c9af65cf5653b331461fac6f29ba
#
_entry.id   b271c9af65cf5653b331461fac6f29ba
#
_cell.length_a   1.000
_cell.length_b   1.000
_cell.length_c   1.000
_cell.angle_alpha   90.00
_cell.angle_beta   90.00
_cell.angle_gamma   90.00
#
_symmetry.space_group_name_H-M   'P 1'
#
loop_
_entity.id
_entity.type
_entity.pdbx_description
1 polymer ?
#
loop_
_entity_poly.entity_id
_entity_poly.type
_entity_poly.pdbx_seq_one_letter_code
_entity_poly.pdbx_strand_id
1 'polypeptide(L)'
;MAGLSPMMAQYMETKKQYSDCILFYRLGDFYEMFFDDALTASKELEITLTGKECGLEERAPMCGVPYHAVDSYLSRLVQNGYKVAIAEQMEDPK
;
A
#
# COMPACT_ATOMS: atom_id res chain seq x y z
N MET A 1 4.78 6.49 -23.24
CA MET A 1 5.75 5.76 -22.74
C MET A 1 5.26 4.62 -21.89
N ALA A 2 5.82 3.54 -22.11
CA ALA A 2 5.48 2.42 -21.30
C ALA A 2 5.78 2.82 -19.88
N GLY A 3 5.03 2.33 -19.01
CA GLY A 3 5.28 2.69 -17.67
C GLY A 3 4.44 1.88 -16.75
N LEU A 4 3.93 2.54 -15.76
CA LEU A 4 3.21 1.87 -14.71
C LEU A 4 1.94 1.24 -15.22
N SER A 5 1.58 0.10 -14.63
CA SER A 5 0.28 -0.49 -14.88
C SER A 5 -0.81 0.50 -14.42
N PRO A 6 -2.03 0.34 -14.94
CA PRO A 6 -3.10 1.27 -14.53
C PRO A 6 -3.32 1.31 -13.04
N MET A 7 -3.26 0.16 -12.38
CA MET A 7 -3.45 0.12 -10.93
C MET A 7 -2.34 0.90 -10.23
N MET A 8 -1.09 0.70 -10.65
CA MET A 8 0.02 1.35 -9.99
C MET A 8 0.03 2.84 -10.26
N ALA A 9 -0.36 3.25 -11.47
CA ALA A 9 -0.47 4.68 -11.77
C ALA A 9 -1.49 5.34 -10.87
N GLN A 10 -2.60 4.66 -10.62
CA GLN A 10 -3.63 5.20 -9.75
C GLN A 10 -3.14 5.26 -8.30
N TYR A 11 -2.42 4.22 -7.87
CA TYR A 11 -1.83 4.24 -6.53
C TYR A 11 -0.91 5.46 -6.37
N MET A 12 -0.06 5.70 -7.36
CA MET A 12 0.88 6.81 -7.26
C MET A 12 0.17 8.15 -7.16
N GLU A 13 -0.93 8.30 -7.89
CA GLU A 13 -1.73 9.52 -7.80
C GLU A 13 -2.28 9.72 -6.41
N THR A 14 -2.80 8.65 -5.83
CA THR A 14 -3.33 8.73 -4.48
C THR A 14 -2.22 9.03 -3.47
N LYS A 15 -1.09 8.36 -3.64
CA LYS A 15 0.03 8.55 -2.71
C LYS A 15 0.51 9.99 -2.69
N LYS A 16 0.47 10.67 -3.81
CA LYS A 16 0.86 12.08 -3.86
C LYS A 16 0.08 12.91 -2.86
N GLN A 17 -1.19 12.59 -2.67
CA GLN A 17 -2.05 13.36 -1.78
C GLN A 17 -1.77 13.05 -0.32
N TYR A 18 -1.11 11.94 -0.04
CA TYR A 18 -0.84 11.50 1.33
C TYR A 18 0.62 11.13 1.48
N SER A 19 1.48 12.00 0.94
CA SER A 19 2.91 11.69 0.87
C SER A 19 3.56 11.53 2.24
N ASP A 20 2.97 12.09 3.29
CA ASP A 20 3.51 11.97 4.64
C ASP A 20 2.88 10.83 5.44
N CYS A 21 2.09 10.01 4.78
CA CYS A 21 1.42 8.88 5.43
C CYS A 21 1.91 7.57 4.85
N ILE A 22 1.77 6.51 5.63
CA ILE A 22 1.88 5.17 5.06
C ILE A 22 0.50 4.88 4.47
N LEU A 23 0.46 4.62 3.17
CA LEU A 23 -0.81 4.46 2.46
C LEU A 23 -1.19 3.00 2.38
N PHE A 24 -2.31 2.67 3.00
CA PHE A 24 -2.92 1.33 2.90
C PHE A 24 -3.90 1.36 1.75
N TYR A 25 -3.55 0.66 0.67
CA TYR A 25 -4.30 0.72 -0.57
C TYR A 25 -5.11 -0.57 -0.73
N ARG A 26 -6.43 -0.46 -0.70
CA ARG A 26 -7.30 -1.63 -0.74
C ARG A 26 -7.30 -2.26 -2.12
N LEU A 27 -6.95 -3.52 -2.17
CA LEU A 27 -6.97 -4.30 -3.41
C LEU A 27 -7.57 -5.65 -3.06
N GLY A 28 -8.83 -5.86 -3.45
CA GLY A 28 -9.52 -7.08 -3.11
C GLY A 28 -9.67 -7.23 -1.62
N ASP A 29 -9.18 -8.32 -1.08
CA ASP A 29 -9.32 -8.62 0.34
C ASP A 29 -8.13 -8.17 1.16
N PHE A 30 -7.22 -7.42 0.56
CA PHE A 30 -6.01 -6.98 1.23
C PHE A 30 -5.88 -5.48 1.16
N TYR A 31 -5.16 -4.93 2.14
CA TYR A 31 -4.56 -3.61 2.01
C TYR A 31 -3.10 -3.82 1.66
N GLU A 32 -2.65 -3.19 0.58
CA GLU A 32 -1.28 -3.35 0.12
C GLU A 32 -0.53 -2.04 0.23
N MET A 33 0.75 -2.16 0.53
CA MET A 33 1.65 -1.02 0.63
C MET A 33 2.78 -1.24 -0.36
N PHE A 34 3.27 -0.16 -0.96
CA PHE A 34 4.24 -0.25 -2.04
C PHE A 34 5.41 0.67 -1.81
N PHE A 35 6.54 0.35 -2.43
CA PHE A 35 7.73 1.18 -2.45
C PHE A 35 8.20 1.48 -1.03
N ASP A 36 8.51 2.72 -0.71
CA ASP A 36 9.04 3.06 0.60
C ASP A 36 8.08 2.71 1.73
N ASP A 37 6.79 2.84 1.49
CA ASP A 37 5.82 2.45 2.51
C ASP A 37 5.90 0.97 2.80
N ALA A 38 6.13 0.15 1.78
CA ALA A 38 6.26 -1.28 1.97
C ALA A 38 7.51 -1.62 2.76
N LEU A 39 8.60 -0.92 2.49
CA LEU A 39 9.84 -1.16 3.23
C LEU A 39 9.66 -0.83 4.70
N THR A 40 9.03 0.29 4.98
CA THR A 40 8.79 0.72 6.35
C THR A 40 7.80 -0.22 7.05
N ALA A 41 6.67 -0.48 6.41
CA ALA A 41 5.62 -1.25 7.05
C ALA A 41 6.03 -2.69 7.28
N SER A 42 6.72 -3.30 6.32
CA SER A 42 7.13 -4.69 6.51
C SER A 42 8.04 -4.83 7.72
N LYS A 43 8.89 -3.86 7.95
CA LYS A 43 9.80 -3.87 9.07
C LYS A 43 9.07 -3.60 10.37
N GLU A 44 8.24 -2.58 10.40
CA GLU A 44 7.53 -2.20 11.62
C GLU A 44 6.51 -3.24 12.03
N LEU A 45 5.87 -3.86 11.08
CA LEU A 45 4.82 -4.83 11.36
C LEU A 45 5.34 -6.27 11.33
N GLU A 46 6.60 -6.47 10.95
CA GLU A 46 7.22 -7.78 10.88
C GLU A 46 6.45 -8.71 9.96
N ILE A 47 6.08 -8.18 8.79
CA ILE A 47 5.40 -8.96 7.77
C ILE A 47 6.30 -9.07 6.55
N THR A 48 5.97 -10.02 5.69
CA THR A 48 6.82 -10.34 4.54
C THR A 48 6.84 -9.23 3.53
N LEU A 49 8.04 -8.86 3.11
CA LEU A 49 8.22 -7.95 1.97
C LEU A 49 8.36 -8.80 0.73
N THR A 50 7.58 -8.48 -0.30
CA THR A 50 7.62 -9.19 -1.55
C THR A 50 7.65 -8.17 -2.69
N GLY A 51 7.30 -8.60 -3.90
CA GLY A 51 7.29 -7.72 -5.04
C GLY A 51 6.03 -7.90 -5.85
N LYS A 52 5.64 -6.84 -6.54
CA LYS A 52 4.45 -6.86 -7.38
C LYS A 52 4.77 -6.30 -8.75
N GLU A 53 4.28 -6.95 -9.78
CA GLU A 53 4.38 -6.43 -11.13
C GLU A 53 3.70 -5.09 -11.21
N CYS A 54 4.40 -4.10 -11.71
CA CYS A 54 3.87 -2.75 -11.71
C CYS A 54 4.00 -2.08 -13.08
N GLY A 55 4.39 -2.83 -14.09
CA GLY A 55 4.55 -2.30 -15.44
C GLY A 55 5.96 -1.83 -15.73
N LEU A 56 6.82 -1.82 -14.75
CA LEU A 56 8.22 -1.46 -14.93
C LEU A 56 9.05 -2.72 -15.02
N GLU A 57 10.31 -2.55 -15.40
CA GLU A 57 11.20 -3.69 -15.53
C GLU A 57 11.37 -4.41 -14.21
N GLU A 58 11.50 -3.66 -13.14
CA GLU A 58 11.63 -4.24 -11.82
C GLU A 58 10.29 -4.26 -11.11
N ARG A 59 10.10 -5.27 -10.29
CA ARG A 59 8.89 -5.35 -9.50
C ARG A 59 8.93 -4.34 -8.37
N ALA A 60 7.76 -3.80 -8.02
CA ALA A 60 7.66 -2.86 -6.92
C ALA A 60 7.72 -3.61 -5.59
N PRO A 61 8.50 -3.13 -4.61
CA PRO A 61 8.40 -3.69 -3.27
C PRO A 61 6.98 -3.59 -2.76
N MET A 62 6.51 -4.63 -2.11
CA MET A 62 5.12 -4.68 -1.66
C MET A 62 5.00 -5.52 -0.42
N CYS A 63 4.13 -5.11 0.48
CA CYS A 63 3.66 -5.95 1.55
C CYS A 63 2.16 -5.71 1.71
N GLY A 64 1.49 -6.60 2.41
CA GLY A 64 0.05 -6.46 2.54
C GLY A 64 -0.48 -7.18 3.76
N VAL A 65 -1.67 -6.77 4.18
CA VAL A 65 -2.36 -7.38 5.30
C VAL A 65 -3.81 -7.63 4.90
N PRO A 66 -4.42 -8.71 5.41
CA PRO A 66 -5.84 -8.94 5.13
C PRO A 66 -6.69 -7.81 5.68
N TYR A 67 -7.69 -7.39 4.91
CA TYR A 67 -8.45 -6.23 5.34
C TYR A 67 -9.21 -6.48 6.65
N HIS A 68 -9.62 -7.70 6.90
CA HIS A 68 -10.36 -7.98 8.11
C HIS A 68 -9.49 -7.99 9.36
N ALA A 69 -8.17 -7.96 9.20
CA ALA A 69 -7.24 -7.95 10.33
C ALA A 69 -6.50 -6.62 10.43
N VAL A 70 -6.93 -5.62 9.71
CA VAL A 70 -6.15 -4.39 9.55
C VAL A 70 -6.02 -3.60 10.84
N ASP A 71 -7.02 -3.68 11.73
CA ASP A 71 -7.03 -2.81 12.90
C ASP A 71 -5.79 -2.97 13.77
N SER A 72 -5.36 -4.20 14.01
CA SER A 72 -4.19 -4.42 14.86
C SER A 72 -2.93 -3.86 14.22
N TYR A 73 -2.82 -3.95 12.91
CA TYR A 73 -1.66 -3.42 12.21
C TYR A 73 -1.66 -1.90 12.22
N LEU A 74 -2.84 -1.30 12.00
CA LEU A 74 -2.96 0.15 12.05
C LEU A 74 -2.59 0.68 13.41
N SER A 75 -3.10 0.03 14.45
CA SER A 75 -2.83 0.43 15.81
C SER A 75 -1.33 0.44 16.08
N ARG A 76 -0.64 -0.58 15.62
CA ARG A 76 0.77 -0.69 15.85
C ARG A 76 1.55 0.45 15.20
N LEU A 77 1.21 0.77 13.96
CA LEU A 77 1.87 1.86 13.26
C LEU A 77 1.61 3.20 13.93
N VAL A 78 0.35 3.44 14.30
CA VAL A 78 0.00 4.70 14.94
C VAL A 78 0.71 4.83 16.28
N GLN A 79 0.79 3.76 17.05
CA GLN A 79 1.49 3.78 18.32
C GLN A 79 2.96 4.07 18.15
N ASN A 80 3.52 3.67 17.02
CA ASN A 80 4.93 3.92 16.75
C ASN A 80 5.18 5.26 16.08
N GLY A 81 4.14 6.11 16.00
CA GLY A 81 4.31 7.48 15.55
C GLY A 81 4.08 7.72 14.07
N TYR A 82 3.59 6.73 13.35
CA TYR A 82 3.35 6.89 11.91
C TYR A 82 1.96 7.40 11.64
N LYS A 83 1.85 8.21 10.62
CA LYS A 83 0.54 8.59 10.07
C LYS A 83 0.15 7.57 9.02
N VAL A 84 -1.11 7.19 9.00
CA VAL A 84 -1.62 6.19 8.07
C VAL A 84 -2.82 6.75 7.34
N ALA A 85 -2.85 6.53 6.03
CA ALA A 85 -4.00 6.85 5.21
C ALA A 85 -4.54 5.56 4.63
N ILE A 86 -5.85 5.48 4.50
CA ILE A 86 -6.50 4.30 3.96
C ILE A 86 -7.27 4.70 2.72
N ALA A 87 -6.94 4.06 1.60
CA ALA A 87 -7.67 4.27 0.35
C ALA A 87 -8.49 3.02 0.08
N GLU A 88 -9.79 3.16 0.20
CA GLU A 88 -10.69 2.05 -0.05
C GLU A 88 -10.89 1.87 -1.54
N GLN A 89 -11.15 0.64 -1.92
CA GLN A 89 -11.42 0.32 -3.30
C GLN A 89 -12.78 0.87 -3.67
N MET A 90 -12.76 1.74 -4.68
CA MET A 90 -14.01 2.30 -5.15
C MET A 90 -14.69 1.28 -6.03
N GLU A 91 -16.01 1.17 -5.83
CA GLU A 91 -16.78 0.32 -6.69
C GLU A 91 -16.77 0.87 -8.08
N ASP A 92 -16.57 0.03 -9.05
CA ASP A 92 -16.63 0.48 -10.42
C ASP A 92 -18.09 0.75 -10.78
N PRO A 93 -18.43 1.98 -11.09
CA PRO A 93 -19.84 2.30 -11.30
C PRO A 93 -20.43 1.60 -12.48
N LYS A 94 -19.63 1.22 -13.43
CA LYS A 94 -20.06 0.57 -14.61
C LYS A 94 -21.31 0.97 -15.17
#